data_18aab34ee052a8815aeedfcb9844a44b
#
_entry.id   18aab34ee052a8815aeedfcb9844a44b
#
_cell.length_a   1.000
_cell.length_b   1.000
_cell.length_c   1.000
_cell.angle_alpha   90.00
_cell.angle_beta   90.00
_cell.angle_gamma   90.00
#
_symmetry.space_group_name_H-M   'P 1'
#
loop_
_entity.id
_entity.type
_entity.pdbx_description
1 polymer ?
#
loop_
_entity_poly.entity_id
_entity_poly.type
_entity_poly.pdbx_seq_one_letter_code
_entity_poly.pdbx_strand_id
1 'polypeptide(L)'
;MYLSIIIIPFISFLGCILFGRKLGENGTRIFSCFMLFNAFFVSILLFIDIVGNNNVNYIYLIDWFNSGIFNCKFSLNYDIIVSSMLILVLGVSSLVHLFSTSYMYGDPHLPRFMGYLSLFTFFMIILVTSGNLVQLFIGWEGVGLCSYLLINFWYTRIQANKAAIKAMVVNKLGDVSLLLSMIILWKTFGSWEYITLFSKSIVIDNENIMNLCTFLLLIGVIGKSAQIGLHMWLPDAMEGPTPVSALIHAATMVTAGVFLIIRLSPLFEKTPSILILVVLIGSFTAFFSSTIGLTQNDFKKVIAYSTCSQLGYMVLICGFSQYSLGLFHLINHGFFKALLFLSAGSIIHAILDEQDLRKAGAMANITPFTYICMVVGSLSLMGLPFLTGFYSKDLIIEMAYGSQILSFGLWLAILSASITAFYSFRLIHFTFMSDYQLQAKPTKSGHEGSWNLLLPLFVLVILSLTIGYVLQWYILKDQFPIILPNSVKFSALTVSMIGASLSILMGIFINKYFWIIKIKLFQIFYNLTNTAWYFDKVITYYLTLPIMRFGFNISYKIIDNQILEGFGPTWLSNYFVRRGASTSRYHRGYIYAYIFLFIIFIVCFIIQI
;
A
#
# COMPACT_ATOMS: atom_id res chain seq x y z
N MET A 1 -0.24 29.45 -5.99
CA MET A 1 -0.33 28.61 -4.79
C MET A 1 -0.79 27.18 -5.12
N TYR A 2 -1.94 26.96 -5.75
CA TYR A 2 -2.50 25.62 -6.00
C TYR A 2 -1.66 24.74 -6.92
N LEU A 3 -1.16 25.29 -8.05
CA LEU A 3 -0.31 24.55 -9.00
C LEU A 3 1.10 24.30 -8.47
N SER A 4 1.64 25.20 -7.63
CA SER A 4 2.99 25.04 -7.11
C SER A 4 3.14 23.77 -6.26
N ILE A 5 2.08 23.31 -5.57
CA ILE A 5 2.09 22.07 -4.79
C ILE A 5 2.42 20.85 -5.66
N ILE A 6 1.94 20.83 -6.89
CA ILE A 6 2.21 19.73 -7.84
C ILE A 6 3.57 19.91 -8.52
N ILE A 7 3.89 21.14 -8.93
CA ILE A 7 5.09 21.44 -9.72
C ILE A 7 6.37 21.27 -8.89
N ILE A 8 6.38 21.68 -7.63
CA ILE A 8 7.60 21.64 -6.79
C ILE A 8 8.17 20.22 -6.61
N PRO A 9 7.39 19.18 -6.25
CA PRO A 9 7.91 17.81 -6.18
C PRO A 9 8.35 17.26 -7.53
N PHE A 10 7.70 17.66 -8.63
CA PHE A 10 8.12 17.29 -9.97
C PHE A 10 9.47 17.89 -10.37
N ILE A 11 9.69 19.17 -10.07
CA ILE A 11 11.00 19.81 -10.26
C ILE A 11 12.07 19.13 -9.40
N SER A 12 11.75 18.77 -8.16
CA SER A 12 12.65 18.02 -7.30
C SER A 12 13.07 16.68 -7.94
N PHE A 13 12.12 15.95 -8.49
CA PHE A 13 12.39 14.71 -9.23
C PHE A 13 13.30 14.94 -10.43
N LEU A 14 12.96 15.88 -11.32
CA LEU A 14 13.77 16.19 -12.49
C LEU A 14 15.19 16.65 -12.11
N GLY A 15 15.30 17.52 -11.12
CA GLY A 15 16.59 18.02 -10.64
C GLY A 15 17.49 16.89 -10.11
N CYS A 16 16.93 15.96 -9.34
CA CYS A 16 17.71 14.84 -8.79
C CYS A 16 18.12 13.81 -9.88
N ILE A 17 17.28 13.53 -10.86
CA ILE A 17 17.59 12.53 -11.89
C ILE A 17 18.48 13.10 -13.00
N LEU A 18 18.13 14.27 -13.55
CA LEU A 18 18.86 14.85 -14.68
C LEU A 18 20.20 15.45 -14.26
N PHE A 19 20.21 16.18 -13.14
CA PHE A 19 21.38 16.90 -12.66
C PHE A 19 22.09 16.25 -11.46
N GLY A 20 21.61 15.09 -10.98
CA GLY A 20 22.13 14.44 -9.78
C GLY A 20 23.63 14.15 -9.82
N ARG A 21 24.18 13.80 -10.99
CA ARG A 21 25.63 13.61 -11.16
C ARG A 21 26.43 14.91 -11.03
N LYS A 22 25.86 16.04 -11.47
CA LYS A 22 26.51 17.37 -11.38
C LYS A 22 26.37 17.98 -9.98
N LEU A 23 25.23 17.79 -9.34
CA LEU A 23 24.96 18.27 -7.98
C LEU A 23 25.74 17.48 -6.92
N GLY A 24 26.09 16.23 -7.21
CA GLY A 24 26.70 15.32 -6.26
C GLY A 24 25.72 14.91 -5.14
N GLU A 25 26.22 14.13 -4.18
CA GLU A 25 25.37 13.63 -3.08
C GLU A 25 24.86 14.77 -2.18
N ASN A 26 25.71 15.69 -1.79
CA ASN A 26 25.34 16.78 -0.89
C ASN A 26 24.37 17.76 -1.55
N GLY A 27 24.60 18.11 -2.82
CA GLY A 27 23.73 19.01 -3.56
C GLY A 27 22.32 18.42 -3.74
N THR A 28 22.21 17.14 -4.08
CA THR A 28 20.90 16.46 -4.24
C THR A 28 20.13 16.34 -2.93
N ARG A 29 20.81 16.11 -1.79
CA ARG A 29 20.20 16.10 -0.44
C ARG A 29 19.56 17.45 -0.12
N ILE A 30 20.36 18.54 -0.22
CA ILE A 30 19.88 19.89 0.10
C ILE A 30 18.75 20.29 -0.85
N PHE A 31 18.92 20.07 -2.15
CA PHE A 31 17.94 20.45 -3.17
C PHE A 31 16.58 19.75 -2.96
N SER A 32 16.56 18.43 -2.79
CA SER A 32 15.32 17.66 -2.62
C SER A 32 14.60 18.01 -1.31
N CYS A 33 15.34 18.13 -0.20
CA CYS A 33 14.75 18.54 1.08
C CYS A 33 14.16 19.94 1.00
N PHE A 34 14.89 20.91 0.45
CA PHE A 34 14.44 22.29 0.32
C PHE A 34 13.14 22.38 -0.50
N MET A 35 13.07 21.70 -1.65
CA MET A 35 11.88 21.69 -2.49
C MET A 35 10.66 21.13 -1.75
N LEU A 36 10.81 20.00 -1.05
CA LEU A 36 9.67 19.39 -0.37
C LEU A 36 9.23 20.15 0.89
N PHE A 37 10.15 20.78 1.63
CA PHE A 37 9.76 21.66 2.71
C PHE A 37 8.98 22.88 2.20
N ASN A 38 9.35 23.46 1.07
CA ASN A 38 8.58 24.52 0.42
C ASN A 38 7.18 24.04 0.01
N ALA A 39 7.06 22.84 -0.59
CA ALA A 39 5.76 22.28 -0.93
C ALA A 39 4.89 22.04 0.32
N PHE A 40 5.48 21.58 1.40
CA PHE A 40 4.79 21.40 2.67
C PHE A 40 4.29 22.75 3.25
N PHE A 41 5.12 23.77 3.24
CA PHE A 41 4.72 25.11 3.70
C PHE A 41 3.53 25.64 2.89
N VAL A 42 3.56 25.50 1.55
CA VAL A 42 2.44 25.89 0.69
C VAL A 42 1.18 25.09 1.00
N SER A 43 1.29 23.81 1.36
CA SER A 43 0.12 22.99 1.74
C SER A 43 -0.53 23.44 3.05
N ILE A 44 0.25 23.95 4.01
CA ILE A 44 -0.29 24.54 5.24
C ILE A 44 -1.05 25.82 4.93
N LEU A 45 -0.50 26.70 4.10
CA LEU A 45 -1.19 27.94 3.68
C LEU A 45 -2.52 27.61 2.97
N LEU A 46 -2.52 26.59 2.12
CA LEU A 46 -3.72 26.13 1.42
C LEU A 46 -4.78 25.60 2.39
N PHE A 47 -4.36 24.84 3.42
CA PHE A 47 -5.29 24.33 4.42
C PHE A 47 -5.94 25.48 5.22
N ILE A 48 -5.16 26.46 5.61
CA ILE A 48 -5.67 27.65 6.33
C ILE A 48 -6.68 28.41 5.46
N ASP A 49 -6.39 28.58 4.16
CA ASP A 49 -7.30 29.26 3.22
C ASP A 49 -8.64 28.51 3.04
N ILE A 50 -8.58 27.20 2.85
CA ILE A 50 -9.79 26.37 2.66
C ILE A 50 -10.64 26.32 3.93
N VAL A 51 -10.01 26.11 5.10
CA VAL A 51 -10.71 26.02 6.38
C VAL A 51 -11.25 27.38 6.81
N GLY A 52 -10.48 28.45 6.60
CA GLY A 52 -10.88 29.81 6.97
C GLY A 52 -12.05 30.35 6.15
N ASN A 53 -12.05 30.07 4.84
CA ASN A 53 -13.04 30.60 3.91
C ASN A 53 -14.20 29.61 3.62
N ASN A 54 -14.13 28.36 4.09
CA ASN A 54 -15.05 27.26 3.75
C ASN A 54 -15.27 27.08 2.23
N ASN A 55 -14.28 27.41 1.40
CA ASN A 55 -14.39 27.41 -0.05
C ASN A 55 -13.89 26.09 -0.63
N VAL A 56 -14.65 25.52 -1.55
CA VAL A 56 -14.19 24.44 -2.42
C VAL A 56 -13.68 25.06 -3.72
N ASN A 57 -12.41 24.92 -4.01
CA ASN A 57 -11.78 25.49 -5.19
C ASN A 57 -11.60 24.41 -6.27
N TYR A 58 -12.35 24.56 -7.36
CA TYR A 58 -12.21 23.74 -8.57
C TYR A 58 -11.44 24.52 -9.62
N ILE A 59 -10.29 24.01 -10.06
CA ILE A 59 -9.41 24.66 -11.02
C ILE A 59 -9.37 23.81 -12.29
N TYR A 60 -9.93 24.35 -13.35
CA TYR A 60 -9.80 23.79 -14.68
C TYR A 60 -8.46 24.23 -15.30
N LEU A 61 -7.71 23.30 -15.89
CA LEU A 61 -6.42 23.59 -16.50
C LEU A 61 -6.47 23.49 -18.03
N ILE A 62 -6.87 22.33 -18.56
CA ILE A 62 -6.88 22.07 -20.01
C ILE A 62 -7.84 20.91 -20.34
N ASP A 63 -8.41 20.93 -21.54
CA ASP A 63 -9.07 19.76 -22.13
C ASP A 63 -8.01 18.74 -22.56
N TRP A 64 -8.09 17.54 -21.99
CA TRP A 64 -7.09 16.51 -22.25
C TRP A 64 -7.48 15.61 -23.42
N PHE A 65 -8.64 15.00 -23.33
CA PHE A 65 -9.23 14.19 -24.38
C PHE A 65 -10.61 14.75 -24.73
N ASN A 66 -10.80 15.14 -25.98
CA ASN A 66 -12.08 15.61 -26.49
C ASN A 66 -12.36 14.91 -27.81
N SER A 67 -13.17 13.83 -27.78
CA SER A 67 -13.57 13.05 -28.94
C SER A 67 -15.08 12.78 -28.89
N GLY A 68 -15.86 13.68 -29.40
CA GLY A 68 -17.32 13.58 -29.41
C GLY A 68 -17.93 13.51 -28.01
N ILE A 69 -18.51 12.36 -27.67
CA ILE A 69 -19.13 12.13 -26.33
C ILE A 69 -18.07 11.97 -25.24
N PHE A 70 -16.85 11.63 -25.62
CA PHE A 70 -15.74 11.38 -24.69
C PHE A 70 -15.00 12.67 -24.41
N ASN A 71 -15.29 13.30 -23.29
CA ASN A 71 -14.62 14.52 -22.85
C ASN A 71 -14.00 14.29 -21.47
N CYS A 72 -12.70 14.50 -21.38
CA CYS A 72 -11.94 14.41 -20.14
C CYS A 72 -11.07 15.65 -19.97
N LYS A 73 -11.28 16.37 -18.88
CA LYS A 73 -10.55 17.60 -18.56
C LYS A 73 -9.48 17.33 -17.53
N PHE A 74 -8.36 18.03 -17.62
CA PHE A 74 -7.39 18.04 -16.56
C PHE A 74 -7.78 19.14 -15.55
N SER A 75 -8.25 18.73 -14.39
CA SER A 75 -8.82 19.63 -13.39
C SER A 75 -8.35 19.26 -11.99
N LEU A 76 -8.22 20.25 -11.13
CA LEU A 76 -7.81 20.09 -9.75
C LEU A 76 -8.96 20.46 -8.82
N ASN A 77 -9.21 19.64 -7.83
CA ASN A 77 -10.21 19.88 -6.79
C ASN A 77 -9.52 20.05 -5.44
N TYR A 78 -9.83 21.13 -4.74
CA TYR A 78 -9.30 21.44 -3.41
C TYR A 78 -10.44 21.68 -2.45
N ASP A 79 -10.70 20.68 -1.62
CA ASP A 79 -11.67 20.68 -0.52
C ASP A 79 -10.98 20.30 0.81
N ILE A 80 -11.71 20.22 1.89
CA ILE A 80 -11.17 19.86 3.21
C ILE A 80 -10.52 18.47 3.19
N ILE A 81 -11.08 17.52 2.43
CA ILE A 81 -10.51 16.17 2.30
C ILE A 81 -9.14 16.24 1.64
N VAL A 82 -9.02 16.96 0.54
CA VAL A 82 -7.77 17.11 -0.20
C VAL A 82 -6.72 17.88 0.61
N SER A 83 -7.10 19.02 1.20
CA SER A 83 -6.17 19.86 1.95
C SER A 83 -5.60 19.15 3.17
N SER A 84 -6.42 18.40 3.89
CA SER A 84 -5.98 17.59 5.03
C SER A 84 -5.05 16.43 4.61
N MET A 85 -5.34 15.77 3.48
CA MET A 85 -4.47 14.74 2.90
C MET A 85 -3.14 15.32 2.41
N LEU A 86 -3.12 16.52 1.84
CA LEU A 86 -1.89 17.18 1.40
C LEU A 86 -0.94 17.49 2.57
N ILE A 87 -1.46 17.94 3.71
CA ILE A 87 -0.66 18.14 4.93
C ILE A 87 0.01 16.82 5.35
N LEU A 88 -0.74 15.73 5.34
CA LEU A 88 -0.20 14.42 5.70
C LEU A 88 0.90 13.98 4.72
N VAL A 89 0.58 13.96 3.42
CA VAL A 89 1.49 13.46 2.38
C VAL A 89 2.77 14.27 2.33
N LEU A 90 2.68 15.61 2.24
CA LEU A 90 3.85 16.49 2.14
C LEU A 90 4.60 16.61 3.47
N GLY A 91 3.90 16.60 4.60
CA GLY A 91 4.51 16.61 5.92
C GLY A 91 5.36 15.38 6.17
N VAL A 92 4.80 14.19 5.97
CA VAL A 92 5.56 12.95 6.15
C VAL A 92 6.67 12.84 5.09
N SER A 93 6.40 13.19 3.83
CA SER A 93 7.42 13.08 2.77
C SER A 93 8.62 14.00 3.02
N SER A 94 8.42 15.25 3.46
CA SER A 94 9.51 16.16 3.78
C SER A 94 10.40 15.64 4.91
N LEU A 95 9.79 15.08 5.96
CA LEU A 95 10.51 14.47 7.09
C LEU A 95 11.26 13.20 6.68
N VAL A 96 10.65 12.37 5.82
CA VAL A 96 11.29 11.16 5.28
C VAL A 96 12.48 11.53 4.39
N HIS A 97 12.39 12.59 3.58
CA HIS A 97 13.53 13.05 2.79
C HIS A 97 14.69 13.50 3.70
N LEU A 98 14.40 14.25 4.76
CA LEU A 98 15.42 14.67 5.72
C LEU A 98 16.07 13.45 6.40
N PHE A 99 15.28 12.48 6.86
CA PHE A 99 15.77 11.24 7.46
C PHE A 99 16.65 10.45 6.49
N SER A 100 16.24 10.36 5.22
CA SER A 100 16.96 9.60 4.19
C SER A 100 18.33 10.17 3.87
N THR A 101 18.58 11.46 4.10
CA THR A 101 19.90 12.09 3.87
C THR A 101 21.01 11.45 4.68
N SER A 102 20.71 10.99 5.89
CA SER A 102 21.69 10.34 6.76
C SER A 102 21.55 8.82 6.75
N TYR A 103 20.32 8.27 6.61
CA TYR A 103 20.12 6.82 6.54
C TYR A 103 20.80 6.18 5.32
N MET A 104 20.78 6.85 4.16
CA MET A 104 21.40 6.40 2.91
C MET A 104 22.79 7.00 2.70
N TYR A 105 23.44 7.46 3.77
CA TYR A 105 24.79 8.02 3.68
C TYR A 105 25.79 6.96 3.19
N GLY A 106 26.59 7.31 2.15
CA GLY A 106 27.55 6.40 1.56
C GLY A 106 27.00 5.45 0.47
N ASP A 107 25.68 5.48 0.18
CA ASP A 107 25.13 4.76 -0.95
C ASP A 107 25.38 5.54 -2.26
N PRO A 108 26.07 4.98 -3.27
CA PRO A 108 26.42 5.68 -4.51
C PRO A 108 25.17 6.07 -5.34
N HIS A 109 24.03 5.48 -5.08
CA HIS A 109 22.78 5.73 -5.80
C HIS A 109 21.81 6.68 -5.06
N LEU A 110 22.31 7.42 -4.07
CA LEU A 110 21.51 8.37 -3.29
C LEU A 110 20.72 9.38 -4.16
N PRO A 111 21.28 10.01 -5.22
CA PRO A 111 20.52 10.92 -6.07
C PRO A 111 19.31 10.26 -6.73
N ARG A 112 19.45 9.01 -7.20
CA ARG A 112 18.35 8.22 -7.75
C ARG A 112 17.28 7.93 -6.69
N PHE A 113 17.70 7.63 -5.46
CA PHE A 113 16.80 7.38 -4.34
C PHE A 113 15.92 8.60 -4.03
N MET A 114 16.54 9.78 -3.87
CA MET A 114 15.84 11.04 -3.61
C MET A 114 14.89 11.41 -4.76
N GLY A 115 15.31 11.16 -6.01
CA GLY A 115 14.46 11.35 -7.18
C GLY A 115 13.22 10.44 -7.16
N TYR A 116 13.37 9.17 -6.84
CA TYR A 116 12.20 8.26 -6.77
C TYR A 116 11.25 8.62 -5.63
N LEU A 117 11.74 9.05 -4.47
CA LEU A 117 10.89 9.52 -3.39
C LEU A 117 10.09 10.76 -3.79
N SER A 118 10.72 11.73 -4.47
CA SER A 118 10.03 12.94 -4.94
C SER A 118 9.03 12.64 -6.07
N LEU A 119 9.33 11.71 -6.98
CA LEU A 119 8.39 11.24 -8.00
C LEU A 119 7.17 10.55 -7.37
N PHE A 120 7.39 9.75 -6.34
CA PHE A 120 6.32 9.09 -5.60
C PHE A 120 5.37 10.11 -4.93
N THR A 121 5.92 11.16 -4.32
CA THR A 121 5.10 12.24 -3.72
C THR A 121 4.34 13.02 -4.78
N PHE A 122 4.93 13.28 -5.94
CA PHE A 122 4.27 13.92 -7.07
C PHE A 122 3.03 13.16 -7.54
N PHE A 123 3.15 11.84 -7.80
CA PHE A 123 1.99 11.05 -8.22
C PHE A 123 0.92 10.94 -7.13
N MET A 124 1.32 10.90 -5.85
CA MET A 124 0.35 10.90 -4.76
C MET A 124 -0.43 12.22 -4.69
N ILE A 125 0.23 13.36 -4.94
CA ILE A 125 -0.44 14.66 -5.01
C ILE A 125 -1.43 14.70 -6.19
N ILE A 126 -1.04 14.21 -7.37
CA ILE A 126 -1.95 14.11 -8.53
C ILE A 126 -3.19 13.28 -8.18
N LEU A 127 -3.00 12.14 -7.51
CA LEU A 127 -4.09 11.27 -7.07
C LEU A 127 -5.06 12.03 -6.17
N VAL A 128 -4.54 12.69 -5.14
CA VAL A 128 -5.36 13.37 -4.11
C VAL A 128 -6.07 14.60 -4.69
N THR A 129 -5.40 15.40 -5.54
CA THR A 129 -5.95 16.63 -6.10
C THR A 129 -6.80 16.44 -7.35
N SER A 130 -6.97 15.20 -7.82
CA SER A 130 -7.72 14.89 -9.03
C SER A 130 -9.17 15.41 -9.01
N GLY A 131 -9.63 16.04 -10.10
CA GLY A 131 -11.01 16.45 -10.28
C GLY A 131 -11.89 15.39 -10.98
N ASN A 132 -11.28 14.32 -11.48
CA ASN A 132 -11.97 13.23 -12.17
C ASN A 132 -11.29 11.87 -11.93
N LEU A 133 -12.01 10.78 -12.26
CA LEU A 133 -11.52 9.41 -12.06
C LEU A 133 -10.31 9.06 -12.94
N VAL A 134 -10.21 9.62 -14.16
CA VAL A 134 -9.08 9.32 -15.07
C VAL A 134 -7.78 9.90 -14.52
N GLN A 135 -7.82 11.13 -14.04
CA GLN A 135 -6.66 11.77 -13.42
C GLN A 135 -6.28 11.07 -12.10
N LEU A 136 -7.28 10.65 -11.30
CA LEU A 136 -7.04 9.81 -10.13
C LEU A 136 -6.30 8.52 -10.52
N PHE A 137 -6.73 7.86 -11.61
CA PHE A 137 -6.11 6.61 -12.08
C PHE A 137 -4.66 6.80 -12.52
N ILE A 138 -4.29 7.95 -13.11
CA ILE A 138 -2.87 8.26 -13.42
C ILE A 138 -2.04 8.30 -12.14
N GLY A 139 -2.50 9.03 -11.13
CA GLY A 139 -1.83 9.06 -9.82
C GLY A 139 -1.76 7.67 -9.20
N TRP A 140 -2.83 6.90 -9.30
CA TRP A 140 -2.95 5.54 -8.78
C TRP A 140 -1.93 4.57 -9.38
N GLU A 141 -1.80 4.54 -10.70
CA GLU A 141 -0.80 3.74 -11.41
C GLU A 141 0.61 4.27 -11.20
N GLY A 142 0.79 5.60 -11.19
CA GLY A 142 2.08 6.23 -10.95
C GLY A 142 2.66 5.89 -9.58
N VAL A 143 1.83 5.91 -8.52
CA VAL A 143 2.23 5.47 -7.18
C VAL A 143 2.60 3.98 -7.18
N GLY A 144 1.86 3.14 -7.93
CA GLY A 144 2.17 1.71 -8.10
C GLY A 144 3.55 1.49 -8.74
N LEU A 145 3.85 2.20 -9.82
CA LEU A 145 5.14 2.13 -10.51
C LEU A 145 6.29 2.62 -9.61
N CYS A 146 6.12 3.76 -8.95
CA CYS A 146 7.15 4.28 -8.06
C CYS A 146 7.42 3.35 -6.87
N SER A 147 6.38 2.70 -6.32
CA SER A 147 6.56 1.72 -5.25
C SER A 147 7.38 0.52 -5.72
N TYR A 148 7.15 0.02 -6.95
CA TYR A 148 7.96 -1.02 -7.56
C TYR A 148 9.44 -0.62 -7.63
N LEU A 149 9.74 0.59 -8.11
CA LEU A 149 11.11 1.10 -8.22
C LEU A 149 11.78 1.28 -6.85
N LEU A 150 11.04 1.70 -5.85
CA LEU A 150 11.53 1.93 -4.49
C LEU A 150 11.73 0.63 -3.71
N ILE A 151 10.85 -0.36 -3.82
CA ILE A 151 11.02 -1.68 -3.19
C ILE A 151 12.23 -2.38 -3.82
N ASN A 152 12.37 -2.29 -5.15
CA ASN A 152 13.48 -2.87 -5.89
C ASN A 152 14.72 -1.97 -5.94
N PHE A 153 14.88 -1.05 -5.01
CA PHE A 153 16.02 -0.12 -5.03
C PHE A 153 17.36 -0.86 -5.01
N TRP A 154 17.50 -1.87 -4.16
CA TRP A 154 18.64 -2.79 -4.14
C TRP A 154 18.39 -4.00 -5.05
N TYR A 155 18.36 -3.76 -6.36
CA TYR A 155 18.04 -4.75 -7.40
C TYR A 155 18.99 -5.96 -7.44
N THR A 156 20.15 -5.88 -6.80
CA THR A 156 21.09 -7.02 -6.64
C THR A 156 20.56 -8.08 -5.68
N ARG A 157 19.60 -7.73 -4.80
CA ARG A 157 18.98 -8.67 -3.85
C ARG A 157 17.81 -9.38 -4.51
N ILE A 158 17.92 -10.72 -4.67
CA ILE A 158 16.85 -11.55 -5.27
C ILE A 158 15.54 -11.41 -4.51
N GLN A 159 15.57 -11.29 -3.17
CA GLN A 159 14.37 -11.13 -2.35
C GLN A 159 13.64 -9.82 -2.66
N ALA A 160 14.37 -8.72 -2.83
CA ALA A 160 13.79 -7.44 -3.20
C ALA A 160 13.13 -7.49 -4.58
N ASN A 161 13.76 -8.16 -5.57
CA ASN A 161 13.18 -8.35 -6.90
C ASN A 161 11.86 -9.15 -6.84
N LYS A 162 11.84 -10.27 -6.10
CA LYS A 162 10.62 -11.08 -5.91
C LYS A 162 9.51 -10.28 -5.22
N ALA A 163 9.84 -9.53 -4.19
CA ALA A 163 8.91 -8.69 -3.45
C ALA A 163 8.29 -7.60 -4.33
N ALA A 164 9.11 -6.93 -5.14
CA ALA A 164 8.67 -5.88 -6.05
C ALA A 164 7.74 -6.42 -7.15
N ILE A 165 8.08 -7.55 -7.77
CA ILE A 165 7.23 -8.21 -8.76
C ILE A 165 5.90 -8.64 -8.13
N LYS A 166 5.93 -9.25 -6.94
CA LYS A 166 4.72 -9.64 -6.20
C LYS A 166 3.82 -8.43 -5.93
N ALA A 167 4.40 -7.32 -5.44
CA ALA A 167 3.66 -6.09 -5.18
C ALA A 167 3.00 -5.54 -6.45
N MET A 168 3.72 -5.52 -7.58
CA MET A 168 3.17 -5.05 -8.85
C MET A 168 2.03 -5.94 -9.35
N VAL A 169 2.22 -7.26 -9.38
CA VAL A 169 1.21 -8.21 -9.90
C VAL A 169 -0.06 -8.21 -9.06
N VAL A 170 0.07 -8.23 -7.73
CA VAL A 170 -1.10 -8.24 -6.83
C VAL A 170 -1.89 -6.92 -6.94
N ASN A 171 -1.20 -5.77 -6.99
CA ASN A 171 -1.87 -4.49 -7.16
C ASN A 171 -2.57 -4.35 -8.52
N LYS A 172 -2.00 -4.93 -9.59
CA LYS A 172 -2.63 -4.91 -10.93
C LYS A 172 -4.01 -5.58 -10.97
N LEU A 173 -4.25 -6.59 -10.14
CA LEU A 173 -5.60 -7.16 -10.03
C LEU A 173 -6.63 -6.13 -9.53
N GLY A 174 -6.24 -5.34 -8.54
CA GLY A 174 -7.06 -4.23 -8.06
C GLY A 174 -7.20 -3.09 -9.09
N ASP A 175 -6.13 -2.76 -9.81
CA ASP A 175 -6.10 -1.69 -10.80
C ASP A 175 -7.02 -2.00 -12.00
N VAL A 176 -7.03 -3.26 -12.45
CA VAL A 176 -7.95 -3.74 -13.52
C VAL A 176 -9.41 -3.63 -13.08
N SER A 177 -9.74 -4.02 -11.84
CA SER A 177 -11.12 -3.90 -11.34
C SER A 177 -11.58 -2.44 -11.24
N LEU A 178 -10.69 -1.53 -10.82
CA LEU A 178 -10.96 -0.09 -10.79
C LEU A 178 -11.21 0.44 -12.21
N LEU A 179 -10.41 0.04 -13.18
CA LEU A 179 -10.58 0.43 -14.58
C LEU A 179 -11.91 -0.06 -15.15
N LEU A 180 -12.30 -1.31 -14.87
CA LEU A 180 -13.60 -1.84 -15.26
C LEU A 180 -14.75 -1.04 -14.65
N SER A 181 -14.65 -0.67 -13.37
CA SER A 181 -15.67 0.18 -12.73
C SER A 181 -15.77 1.55 -13.40
N MET A 182 -14.64 2.17 -13.78
CA MET A 182 -14.62 3.45 -14.50
C MET A 182 -15.32 3.35 -15.85
N ILE A 183 -15.12 2.27 -16.59
CA ILE A 183 -15.79 2.05 -17.90
C ILE A 183 -17.32 1.92 -17.70
N ILE A 184 -17.75 1.17 -16.69
CA ILE A 184 -19.19 1.02 -16.40
C ILE A 184 -19.80 2.37 -15.96
N LEU A 185 -19.12 3.11 -15.07
CA LEU A 185 -19.55 4.45 -14.66
C LEU A 185 -19.66 5.41 -15.83
N TRP A 186 -18.73 5.38 -16.77
CA TRP A 186 -18.83 6.19 -17.98
C TRP A 186 -20.02 5.80 -18.85
N LYS A 187 -20.25 4.49 -19.03
CA LYS A 187 -21.39 4.00 -19.81
C LYS A 187 -22.74 4.43 -19.22
N THR A 188 -22.83 4.50 -17.89
CA THR A 188 -24.08 4.85 -17.18
C THR A 188 -24.28 6.36 -17.06
N PHE A 189 -23.24 7.11 -16.70
CA PHE A 189 -23.32 8.54 -16.38
C PHE A 189 -22.85 9.45 -17.52
N GLY A 190 -22.10 8.94 -18.50
CA GLY A 190 -21.57 9.70 -19.65
C GLY A 190 -20.40 10.62 -19.31
N SER A 191 -19.87 10.60 -18.09
CA SER A 191 -18.70 11.40 -17.70
C SER A 191 -17.96 10.77 -16.52
N TRP A 192 -16.70 11.17 -16.30
CA TRP A 192 -15.86 10.79 -15.17
C TRP A 192 -15.61 11.91 -14.16
N GLU A 193 -16.13 13.12 -14.40
CA GLU A 193 -16.00 14.25 -13.48
C GLU A 193 -16.81 13.98 -12.21
N TYR A 194 -16.24 14.22 -11.03
CA TYR A 194 -16.91 13.96 -9.75
C TYR A 194 -18.22 14.73 -9.61
N ILE A 195 -18.25 16.00 -10.03
CA ILE A 195 -19.45 16.84 -9.91
C ILE A 195 -20.61 16.22 -10.69
N THR A 196 -20.37 15.81 -11.93
CA THR A 196 -21.40 15.21 -12.80
C THR A 196 -21.76 13.79 -12.37
N LEU A 197 -20.81 13.01 -11.87
CA LEU A 197 -21.06 11.67 -11.32
C LEU A 197 -22.00 11.74 -10.11
N PHE A 198 -21.70 12.63 -9.17
CA PHE A 198 -22.49 12.75 -7.92
C PHE A 198 -23.88 13.32 -8.19
N SER A 199 -24.01 14.32 -9.05
CA SER A 199 -25.33 14.88 -9.40
C SER A 199 -26.22 13.87 -10.13
N LYS A 200 -25.67 13.13 -11.10
CA LYS A 200 -26.41 12.10 -11.85
C LYS A 200 -26.71 10.85 -11.02
N SER A 201 -25.84 10.49 -10.06
CA SER A 201 -26.07 9.35 -9.18
C SER A 201 -27.36 9.49 -8.37
N ILE A 202 -27.81 10.70 -8.09
CA ILE A 202 -29.09 10.94 -7.37
C ILE A 202 -30.28 10.50 -8.20
N VAL A 203 -30.22 10.68 -9.52
CA VAL A 203 -31.34 10.47 -10.45
C VAL A 203 -31.42 9.04 -10.98
N ILE A 204 -30.28 8.37 -11.13
CA ILE A 204 -30.22 7.03 -11.74
C ILE A 204 -30.32 5.96 -10.64
N ASP A 205 -31.47 5.25 -10.58
CA ASP A 205 -31.76 4.23 -9.58
C ASP A 205 -31.61 2.78 -10.14
N ASN A 206 -30.52 2.50 -10.84
CA ASN A 206 -30.24 1.13 -11.29
C ASN A 206 -29.33 0.43 -10.27
N GLU A 207 -29.95 -0.15 -9.22
CA GLU A 207 -29.23 -0.75 -8.08
C GLU A 207 -28.22 -1.81 -8.51
N ASN A 208 -28.55 -2.68 -9.46
CA ASN A 208 -27.67 -3.79 -9.88
C ASN A 208 -26.37 -3.27 -10.51
N ILE A 209 -26.46 -2.24 -11.34
CA ILE A 209 -25.27 -1.65 -11.98
C ILE A 209 -24.43 -0.91 -10.94
N MET A 210 -25.08 -0.17 -10.04
CA MET A 210 -24.39 0.54 -8.95
C MET A 210 -23.69 -0.43 -8.01
N ASN A 211 -24.33 -1.53 -7.61
CA ASN A 211 -23.73 -2.59 -6.82
C ASN A 211 -22.51 -3.21 -7.53
N LEU A 212 -22.59 -3.47 -8.83
CA LEU A 212 -21.46 -3.97 -9.59
C LEU A 212 -20.31 -2.97 -9.64
N CYS A 213 -20.59 -1.68 -9.92
CA CYS A 213 -19.58 -0.63 -9.95
C CYS A 213 -18.86 -0.48 -8.61
N THR A 214 -19.62 -0.35 -7.52
CA THR A 214 -19.05 -0.16 -6.17
C THR A 214 -18.33 -1.42 -5.68
N PHE A 215 -18.77 -2.62 -6.07
CA PHE A 215 -18.03 -3.85 -5.81
C PHE A 215 -16.67 -3.89 -6.52
N LEU A 216 -16.60 -3.49 -7.79
CA LEU A 216 -15.35 -3.40 -8.53
C LEU A 216 -14.41 -2.32 -7.97
N LEU A 217 -14.97 -1.17 -7.53
CA LEU A 217 -14.20 -0.15 -6.79
C LEU A 217 -13.62 -0.73 -5.50
N LEU A 218 -14.41 -1.50 -4.76
CA LEU A 218 -13.98 -2.14 -3.52
C LEU A 218 -12.80 -3.10 -3.74
N ILE A 219 -12.79 -3.89 -4.83
CA ILE A 219 -11.63 -4.73 -5.17
C ILE A 219 -10.39 -3.88 -5.42
N GLY A 220 -10.52 -2.73 -6.08
CA GLY A 220 -9.43 -1.75 -6.23
C GLY A 220 -8.89 -1.27 -4.88
N VAL A 221 -9.79 -0.95 -3.95
CA VAL A 221 -9.44 -0.58 -2.57
C VAL A 221 -8.70 -1.71 -1.85
N ILE A 222 -9.21 -2.95 -1.93
CA ILE A 222 -8.60 -4.14 -1.31
C ILE A 222 -7.14 -4.31 -1.78
N GLY A 223 -6.86 -4.05 -3.06
CA GLY A 223 -5.51 -4.12 -3.62
C GLY A 223 -4.54 -3.14 -2.97
N LYS A 224 -4.81 -1.83 -3.07
CA LYS A 224 -3.89 -0.79 -2.56
C LYS A 224 -3.87 -0.70 -1.04
N SER A 225 -5.00 -0.80 -0.36
CA SER A 225 -5.07 -0.77 1.11
C SER A 225 -4.73 -2.10 1.77
N ALA A 226 -4.26 -3.08 1.00
CA ALA A 226 -3.83 -4.39 1.50
C ALA A 226 -4.83 -5.06 2.45
N GLN A 227 -6.11 -5.08 2.04
CA GLN A 227 -7.14 -5.79 2.78
C GLN A 227 -7.07 -7.29 2.51
N ILE A 228 -7.77 -8.10 3.31
CA ILE A 228 -7.77 -9.55 3.17
C ILE A 228 -8.09 -9.96 1.72
N GLY A 229 -7.34 -10.91 1.19
CA GLY A 229 -7.36 -11.33 -0.21
C GLY A 229 -6.13 -10.83 -0.99
N LEU A 230 -5.83 -9.54 -0.98
CA LEU A 230 -4.70 -8.95 -1.72
C LEU A 230 -3.64 -8.30 -0.81
N HIS A 231 -3.55 -8.72 0.47
CA HIS A 231 -2.63 -8.12 1.46
C HIS A 231 -1.17 -8.60 1.37
N MET A 232 -0.91 -9.69 0.65
CA MET A 232 0.38 -10.41 0.68
C MET A 232 1.60 -9.59 0.23
N TRP A 233 1.39 -8.54 -0.56
CA TRP A 233 2.47 -7.71 -1.05
C TRP A 233 3.05 -6.78 0.03
N LEU A 234 2.22 -6.40 1.04
CA LEU A 234 2.59 -5.40 2.03
C LEU A 234 3.72 -5.86 2.97
N PRO A 235 3.70 -7.07 3.57
CA PRO A 235 4.82 -7.53 4.40
C PRO A 235 6.09 -7.78 3.59
N ASP A 236 5.98 -8.20 2.33
CA ASP A 236 7.14 -8.44 1.49
C ASP A 236 7.77 -7.13 0.99
N ALA A 237 7.00 -6.05 0.87
CA ALA A 237 7.51 -4.72 0.56
C ALA A 237 8.51 -4.17 1.59
N MET A 238 8.62 -4.80 2.78
CA MET A 238 9.61 -4.46 3.82
C MET A 238 11.06 -4.77 3.43
N GLU A 239 11.32 -5.45 2.34
CA GLU A 239 12.68 -5.67 1.80
C GLU A 239 13.33 -4.38 1.29
N GLY A 240 12.56 -3.34 1.04
CA GLY A 240 13.07 -2.01 0.68
C GLY A 240 13.71 -1.26 1.86
N PRO A 241 14.42 -0.13 1.58
CA PRO A 241 14.96 0.75 2.63
C PRO A 241 13.90 1.27 3.59
N THR A 242 14.24 1.47 4.88
CA THR A 242 13.26 1.89 5.89
C THR A 242 12.59 3.24 5.63
N PRO A 243 13.22 4.28 5.05
CA PRO A 243 12.52 5.49 4.65
C PRO A 243 11.39 5.23 3.64
N VAL A 244 11.59 4.27 2.73
CA VAL A 244 10.58 3.86 1.74
C VAL A 244 9.38 3.23 2.45
N SER A 245 9.62 2.32 3.39
CA SER A 245 8.53 1.70 4.15
C SER A 245 7.74 2.73 4.96
N ALA A 246 8.40 3.72 5.57
CA ALA A 246 7.73 4.81 6.26
C ALA A 246 6.82 5.62 5.31
N LEU A 247 7.28 5.93 4.10
CA LEU A 247 6.51 6.72 3.14
C LEU A 247 5.37 5.92 2.53
N ILE A 248 5.61 4.71 2.02
CA ILE A 248 4.60 3.85 1.36
C ILE A 248 3.48 3.49 2.33
N HIS A 249 3.83 3.03 3.53
CA HIS A 249 2.86 2.39 4.44
C HIS A 249 2.25 3.34 5.47
N ALA A 250 2.88 4.49 5.77
CA ALA A 250 2.30 5.43 6.73
C ALA A 250 1.32 6.41 6.08
N ALA A 251 1.72 7.08 4.98
CA ALA A 251 1.01 8.28 4.54
C ALA A 251 0.45 8.22 3.12
N THR A 252 0.81 7.21 2.30
CA THR A 252 0.59 7.38 0.87
C THR A 252 -0.10 6.20 0.17
N MET A 253 0.62 5.19 -0.30
CA MET A 253 0.06 4.18 -1.19
C MET A 253 -1.12 3.42 -0.56
N VAL A 254 -0.96 3.02 0.69
CA VAL A 254 -1.96 2.20 1.38
C VAL A 254 -3.18 3.01 1.78
N THR A 255 -2.99 4.32 2.03
CA THR A 255 -4.07 5.26 2.35
C THR A 255 -4.90 5.65 1.12
N ALA A 256 -4.36 5.49 -0.10
CA ALA A 256 -5.06 5.79 -1.34
C ALA A 256 -6.36 4.99 -1.51
N GLY A 257 -6.40 3.74 -1.05
CA GLY A 257 -7.63 2.94 -1.09
C GLY A 257 -8.73 3.49 -0.17
N VAL A 258 -8.39 3.87 1.05
CA VAL A 258 -9.34 4.50 1.98
C VAL A 258 -9.79 5.87 1.44
N PHE A 259 -8.86 6.67 0.91
CA PHE A 259 -9.17 7.94 0.24
C PHE A 259 -10.18 7.76 -0.90
N LEU A 260 -10.06 6.70 -1.69
CA LEU A 260 -10.98 6.40 -2.78
C LEU A 260 -12.41 6.16 -2.26
N ILE A 261 -12.59 5.40 -1.17
CA ILE A 261 -13.91 5.21 -0.55
C ILE A 261 -14.48 6.55 -0.07
N ILE A 262 -13.66 7.35 0.62
CA ILE A 262 -14.08 8.65 1.15
C ILE A 262 -14.46 9.60 0.01
N ARG A 263 -13.68 9.65 -1.07
CA ARG A 263 -13.94 10.51 -2.23
C ARG A 263 -15.22 10.11 -2.98
N LEU A 264 -15.46 8.82 -3.12
CA LEU A 264 -16.62 8.28 -3.82
C LEU A 264 -17.76 7.89 -2.86
N SER A 265 -17.79 8.44 -1.66
CA SER A 265 -18.83 8.17 -0.65
C SER A 265 -20.26 8.29 -1.19
N PRO A 266 -20.65 9.26 -2.05
CA PRO A 266 -22.01 9.32 -2.58
C PRO A 266 -22.42 8.11 -3.44
N LEU A 267 -21.45 7.43 -4.05
CA LEU A 267 -21.73 6.20 -4.79
C LEU A 267 -21.89 5.00 -3.86
N PHE A 268 -21.08 4.92 -2.79
CA PHE A 268 -21.17 3.84 -1.80
C PHE A 268 -22.47 3.93 -0.98
N GLU A 269 -22.95 5.12 -0.64
CA GLU A 269 -24.22 5.31 0.07
C GLU A 269 -25.44 4.77 -0.70
N LYS A 270 -25.37 4.75 -2.03
CA LYS A 270 -26.40 4.15 -2.89
C LYS A 270 -26.42 2.62 -2.86
N THR A 271 -25.44 1.98 -2.23
CA THR A 271 -25.26 0.52 -2.28
C THR A 271 -25.10 -0.08 -0.87
N PRO A 272 -26.18 -0.18 -0.07
CA PRO A 272 -26.10 -0.69 1.30
C PRO A 272 -25.52 -2.11 1.40
N SER A 273 -25.82 -2.96 0.41
CA SER A 273 -25.26 -4.32 0.35
C SER A 273 -23.72 -4.35 0.28
N ILE A 274 -23.13 -3.40 -0.45
CA ILE A 274 -21.66 -3.30 -0.55
C ILE A 274 -21.08 -2.65 0.70
N LEU A 275 -21.77 -1.72 1.34
CA LEU A 275 -21.32 -1.16 2.64
C LEU A 275 -21.20 -2.25 3.71
N ILE A 276 -22.12 -3.22 3.74
CA ILE A 276 -22.00 -4.40 4.62
C ILE A 276 -20.71 -5.19 4.32
N LEU A 277 -20.41 -5.42 3.04
CA LEU A 277 -19.16 -6.09 2.64
C LEU A 277 -17.91 -5.29 3.06
N VAL A 278 -17.96 -3.95 2.95
CA VAL A 278 -16.87 -3.06 3.42
C VAL A 278 -16.62 -3.25 4.92
N VAL A 279 -17.68 -3.28 5.75
CA VAL A 279 -17.56 -3.54 7.19
C VAL A 279 -16.96 -4.92 7.47
N LEU A 280 -17.45 -5.96 6.79
CA LEU A 280 -16.93 -7.33 6.99
C LEU A 280 -15.46 -7.44 6.61
N ILE A 281 -15.08 -6.95 5.43
CA ILE A 281 -13.69 -6.97 4.98
C ILE A 281 -12.80 -6.17 5.94
N GLY A 282 -13.22 -4.98 6.35
CA GLY A 282 -12.47 -4.15 7.29
C GLY A 282 -12.24 -4.81 8.64
N SER A 283 -13.30 -5.39 9.24
CA SER A 283 -13.22 -6.06 10.54
C SER A 283 -12.38 -7.34 10.48
N PHE A 284 -12.55 -8.16 9.44
CA PHE A 284 -11.72 -9.35 9.24
C PHE A 284 -10.25 -9.01 9.03
N THR A 285 -9.93 -7.96 8.27
CA THR A 285 -8.54 -7.55 8.06
C THR A 285 -7.92 -7.04 9.35
N ALA A 286 -8.63 -6.29 10.15
CA ALA A 286 -8.15 -5.81 11.44
C ALA A 286 -7.79 -6.98 12.37
N PHE A 287 -8.64 -7.98 12.47
CA PHE A 287 -8.41 -9.16 13.30
C PHE A 287 -7.31 -10.08 12.73
N PHE A 288 -7.39 -10.41 11.44
CA PHE A 288 -6.43 -11.27 10.77
C PHE A 288 -5.00 -10.75 10.88
N SER A 289 -4.78 -9.49 10.50
CA SER A 289 -3.44 -8.89 10.53
C SER A 289 -2.90 -8.71 11.94
N SER A 290 -3.77 -8.40 12.93
CA SER A 290 -3.36 -8.31 14.32
C SER A 290 -2.90 -9.67 14.87
N THR A 291 -3.59 -10.77 14.56
CA THR A 291 -3.18 -12.11 14.98
C THR A 291 -1.82 -12.53 14.41
N ILE A 292 -1.51 -12.17 13.19
CA ILE A 292 -0.19 -12.43 12.59
C ILE A 292 0.90 -11.62 13.30
N GLY A 293 0.61 -10.35 13.63
CA GLY A 293 1.53 -9.48 14.35
C GLY A 293 2.01 -10.02 15.70
N LEU A 294 1.21 -10.90 16.35
CA LEU A 294 1.59 -11.55 17.64
C LEU A 294 2.88 -12.34 17.56
N THR A 295 3.15 -13.01 16.44
CA THR A 295 4.21 -14.02 16.32
C THR A 295 5.34 -13.64 15.38
N GLN A 296 5.19 -12.57 14.59
CA GLN A 296 6.26 -12.11 13.72
C GLN A 296 7.49 -11.67 14.50
N ASN A 297 8.69 -12.02 13.98
CA ASN A 297 9.96 -11.76 14.65
C ASN A 297 10.75 -10.60 14.02
N ASP A 298 10.36 -10.12 12.84
CA ASP A 298 11.01 -9.00 12.14
C ASP A 298 10.39 -7.67 12.56
N PHE A 299 11.23 -6.67 12.95
CA PHE A 299 10.78 -5.32 13.30
C PHE A 299 9.82 -4.71 12.27
N LYS A 300 10.25 -4.68 11.01
CA LYS A 300 9.49 -4.07 9.95
C LYS A 300 8.17 -4.81 9.69
N LYS A 301 8.18 -6.15 9.73
CA LYS A 301 6.98 -6.96 9.51
C LYS A 301 5.93 -6.76 10.60
N VAL A 302 6.34 -6.68 11.89
CA VAL A 302 5.39 -6.36 12.97
C VAL A 302 4.72 -5.02 12.75
N ILE A 303 5.49 -3.98 12.42
CA ILE A 303 4.94 -2.64 12.14
C ILE A 303 4.07 -2.67 10.86
N ALA A 304 4.41 -3.47 9.84
CA ALA A 304 3.64 -3.63 8.62
C ALA A 304 2.27 -4.29 8.87
N TYR A 305 2.22 -5.39 9.60
CA TYR A 305 0.94 -6.01 9.95
C TYR A 305 0.09 -5.12 10.84
N SER A 306 0.72 -4.30 11.67
CA SER A 306 -0.01 -3.30 12.44
C SER A 306 -0.55 -2.15 11.56
N THR A 307 0.08 -1.79 10.42
CA THR A 307 -0.56 -0.87 9.45
C THR A 307 -1.77 -1.51 8.79
N CYS A 308 -1.67 -2.78 8.39
CA CYS A 308 -2.77 -3.53 7.81
C CYS A 308 -3.99 -3.57 8.75
N SER A 309 -3.77 -3.78 10.07
CA SER A 309 -4.85 -3.78 11.05
C SER A 309 -5.52 -2.41 11.20
N GLN A 310 -4.75 -1.33 11.21
CA GLN A 310 -5.31 0.03 11.31
C GLN A 310 -6.08 0.43 10.04
N LEU A 311 -5.62 0.04 8.87
CA LEU A 311 -6.37 0.20 7.63
C LEU A 311 -7.69 -0.58 7.64
N GLY A 312 -7.70 -1.76 8.26
CA GLY A 312 -8.92 -2.51 8.51
C GLY A 312 -9.93 -1.69 9.32
N TYR A 313 -9.49 -0.98 10.38
CA TYR A 313 -10.38 -0.06 11.13
C TYR A 313 -10.88 1.10 10.27
N MET A 314 -10.04 1.67 9.39
CA MET A 314 -10.46 2.76 8.50
C MET A 314 -11.52 2.31 7.50
N VAL A 315 -11.31 1.14 6.90
CA VAL A 315 -12.28 0.55 5.96
C VAL A 315 -13.58 0.19 6.69
N LEU A 316 -13.49 -0.38 7.89
CA LEU A 316 -14.64 -0.70 8.73
C LEU A 316 -15.51 0.54 9.00
N ILE A 317 -14.91 1.66 9.42
CA ILE A 317 -15.67 2.87 9.74
C ILE A 317 -16.27 3.54 8.51
N CYS A 318 -15.60 3.46 7.34
CA CYS A 318 -16.20 3.89 6.09
C CYS A 318 -17.42 3.04 5.72
N GLY A 319 -17.43 1.74 6.03
CA GLY A 319 -18.61 0.88 5.85
C GLY A 319 -19.78 1.22 6.77
N PHE A 320 -19.53 1.90 7.89
CA PHE A 320 -20.58 2.50 8.75
C PHE A 320 -20.99 3.91 8.30
N SER A 321 -20.66 4.32 7.10
CA SER A 321 -20.96 5.65 6.53
C SER A 321 -20.34 6.82 7.30
N GLN A 322 -19.32 6.57 8.12
CA GLN A 322 -18.62 7.60 8.91
C GLN A 322 -17.29 7.99 8.27
N TYR A 323 -17.36 8.62 7.08
CA TYR A 323 -16.18 8.93 6.25
C TYR A 323 -15.26 9.97 6.88
N SER A 324 -15.79 10.95 7.59
CA SER A 324 -14.98 11.97 8.27
C SER A 324 -14.14 11.39 9.41
N LEU A 325 -14.67 10.40 10.16
CA LEU A 325 -13.88 9.66 11.14
C LEU A 325 -12.81 8.78 10.47
N GLY A 326 -13.14 8.17 9.32
CA GLY A 326 -12.17 7.44 8.51
C GLY A 326 -11.01 8.32 8.09
N LEU A 327 -11.28 9.54 7.59
CA LEU A 327 -10.26 10.53 7.23
C LEU A 327 -9.44 10.99 8.44
N PHE A 328 -10.10 11.27 9.55
CA PHE A 328 -9.45 11.72 10.78
C PHE A 328 -8.47 10.67 11.32
N HIS A 329 -8.89 9.39 11.36
CA HIS A 329 -8.00 8.31 11.78
C HIS A 329 -6.85 8.08 10.78
N LEU A 330 -7.11 8.24 9.49
CA LEU A 330 -6.10 8.12 8.44
C LEU A 330 -4.95 9.13 8.64
N ILE A 331 -5.27 10.38 8.96
CA ILE A 331 -4.25 11.43 9.17
C ILE A 331 -3.45 11.13 10.44
N ASN A 332 -4.12 10.84 11.54
CA ASN A 332 -3.46 10.50 12.80
C ASN A 332 -2.55 9.28 12.64
N HIS A 333 -3.05 8.23 11.97
CA HIS A 333 -2.30 7.02 11.65
C HIS A 333 -1.01 7.33 10.88
N GLY A 334 -1.07 8.21 9.90
CA GLY A 334 0.10 8.55 9.09
C GLY A 334 1.26 9.07 9.93
N PHE A 335 1.01 9.93 10.90
CA PHE A 335 2.06 10.50 11.74
C PHE A 335 2.66 9.50 12.73
N PHE A 336 1.85 8.78 13.51
CA PHE A 336 2.43 7.83 14.47
C PHE A 336 3.03 6.59 13.80
N LYS A 337 2.57 6.22 12.59
CA LYS A 337 3.21 5.14 11.83
C LYS A 337 4.52 5.55 11.20
N ALA A 338 4.60 6.76 10.66
CA ALA A 338 5.87 7.30 10.20
C ALA A 338 6.89 7.31 11.35
N LEU A 339 6.47 7.73 12.55
CA LEU A 339 7.30 7.69 13.76
C LEU A 339 7.81 6.28 14.07
N LEU A 340 6.93 5.28 14.07
CA LEU A 340 7.30 3.89 14.34
C LEU A 340 8.27 3.30 13.30
N PHE A 341 8.05 3.57 12.01
CA PHE A 341 8.94 3.07 10.96
C PHE A 341 10.31 3.75 10.99
N LEU A 342 10.36 5.07 11.18
CA LEU A 342 11.62 5.79 11.22
C LEU A 342 12.41 5.46 12.50
N SER A 343 11.74 5.30 13.65
CA SER A 343 12.40 4.85 14.88
C SER A 343 12.90 3.41 14.78
N ALA A 344 12.14 2.50 14.16
CA ALA A 344 12.66 1.17 13.84
C ALA A 344 13.85 1.23 12.89
N GLY A 345 13.85 2.15 11.92
CA GLY A 345 14.98 2.37 11.03
C GLY A 345 16.24 2.80 11.76
N SER A 346 16.15 3.73 12.72
CA SER A 346 17.29 4.13 13.54
C SER A 346 17.83 3.00 14.43
N ILE A 347 16.95 2.15 14.98
CA ILE A 347 17.35 0.96 15.75
C ILE A 347 18.07 -0.05 14.87
N ILE A 348 17.52 -0.39 13.70
CA ILE A 348 18.13 -1.33 12.75
C ILE A 348 19.52 -0.85 12.34
N HIS A 349 19.68 0.45 12.08
CA HIS A 349 20.98 1.04 11.75
C HIS A 349 21.97 0.94 12.93
N ALA A 350 21.50 1.12 14.17
CA ALA A 350 22.33 0.99 15.38
C ALA A 350 22.76 -0.47 15.66
N ILE A 351 21.99 -1.49 15.19
CA ILE A 351 22.27 -2.94 15.37
C ILE A 351 22.95 -3.53 14.11
N LEU A 352 23.60 -2.74 13.28
CA LEU A 352 24.31 -3.22 12.07
C LEU A 352 23.38 -3.95 11.08
N ASP A 353 22.23 -3.36 10.78
CA ASP A 353 21.21 -3.81 9.82
C ASP A 353 20.49 -5.13 10.18
N GLU A 354 20.61 -5.61 11.43
CA GLU A 354 19.82 -6.75 11.90
C GLU A 354 18.34 -6.35 12.08
N GLN A 355 17.44 -7.21 11.57
CA GLN A 355 16.00 -6.96 11.59
C GLN A 355 15.25 -7.89 12.56
N ASP A 356 15.91 -8.91 13.11
CA ASP A 356 15.29 -9.90 14.01
C ASP A 356 15.18 -9.37 15.44
N LEU A 357 13.93 -9.26 15.95
CA LEU A 357 13.62 -8.85 17.31
C LEU A 357 14.33 -9.70 18.39
N ARG A 358 14.55 -10.98 18.12
CA ARG A 358 15.15 -11.91 19.07
C ARG A 358 16.65 -11.68 19.29
N LYS A 359 17.28 -10.98 18.36
CA LYS A 359 18.70 -10.63 18.44
C LYS A 359 18.93 -9.25 19.03
N ALA A 360 17.89 -8.42 19.11
CA ALA A 360 17.94 -7.14 19.79
C ALA A 360 17.96 -7.34 21.31
N GLY A 361 17.99 -6.29 22.07
CA GLY A 361 17.90 -6.27 23.53
C GLY A 361 18.72 -5.12 24.11
N ALA A 362 18.33 -4.63 25.28
CA ALA A 362 18.99 -3.57 26.06
C ALA A 362 19.29 -2.28 25.25
N MET A 363 18.55 -2.02 24.17
CA MET A 363 18.79 -0.86 23.32
C MET A 363 18.43 0.48 24.00
N ALA A 364 17.70 0.45 25.11
CA ALA A 364 17.34 1.66 25.86
C ALA A 364 18.57 2.47 26.33
N ASN A 365 19.67 1.79 26.65
CA ASN A 365 20.92 2.42 27.08
C ASN A 365 21.75 2.97 25.92
N ILE A 366 21.60 2.41 24.72
CA ILE A 366 22.38 2.78 23.54
C ILE A 366 21.67 3.90 22.77
N THR A 367 20.35 3.80 22.65
CA THR A 367 19.52 4.73 21.88
C THR A 367 18.32 5.24 22.69
N PRO A 368 18.56 6.05 23.75
CA PRO A 368 17.51 6.49 24.68
C PRO A 368 16.46 7.39 24.01
N PHE A 369 16.83 8.26 23.08
CA PHE A 369 15.89 9.12 22.37
C PHE A 369 14.96 8.31 21.45
N THR A 370 15.52 7.37 20.68
CA THR A 370 14.72 6.50 19.82
C THR A 370 13.80 5.57 20.62
N TYR A 371 14.19 5.20 21.84
CA TYR A 371 13.32 4.48 22.78
C TYR A 371 12.07 5.30 23.11
N ILE A 372 12.20 6.57 23.47
CA ILE A 372 11.07 7.47 23.75
C ILE A 372 10.16 7.57 22.52
N CYS A 373 10.74 7.76 21.32
CA CYS A 373 10.00 7.85 20.07
C CYS A 373 9.16 6.59 19.81
N MET A 374 9.77 5.40 20.02
CA MET A 374 9.10 4.13 19.82
C MET A 374 7.97 3.89 20.85
N VAL A 375 8.20 4.30 22.10
CA VAL A 375 7.18 4.23 23.16
C VAL A 375 6.01 5.14 22.81
N VAL A 376 6.23 6.42 22.49
CA VAL A 376 5.14 7.35 22.13
C VAL A 376 4.36 6.83 20.92
N GLY A 377 5.05 6.35 19.89
CA GLY A 377 4.38 5.78 18.70
C GLY A 377 3.57 4.53 19.00
N SER A 378 4.03 3.65 19.88
CA SER A 378 3.31 2.44 20.27
C SER A 378 2.11 2.74 21.19
N LEU A 379 2.24 3.68 22.11
CA LEU A 379 1.15 4.12 22.99
C LEU A 379 0.05 4.85 22.19
N SER A 380 0.42 5.66 21.19
CA SER A 380 -0.54 6.29 20.28
C SER A 380 -1.28 5.27 19.42
N LEU A 381 -0.61 4.21 18.95
CA LEU A 381 -1.22 3.11 18.22
C LEU A 381 -2.22 2.33 19.09
N MET A 382 -1.91 2.14 20.36
CA MET A 382 -2.78 1.46 21.32
C MET A 382 -4.04 2.27 21.62
N GLY A 383 -3.96 3.60 21.58
CA GLY A 383 -5.08 4.50 21.91
C GLY A 383 -5.09 4.93 23.38
N LEU A 384 -3.91 5.19 23.97
CA LEU A 384 -3.89 5.75 25.33
C LEU A 384 -4.42 7.18 25.35
N PRO A 385 -5.14 7.59 26.43
CA PRO A 385 -5.66 8.94 26.58
C PRO A 385 -4.60 10.01 26.35
N PHE A 386 -5.03 11.14 25.80
CA PHE A 386 -4.19 12.32 25.44
C PHE A 386 -3.24 12.14 24.26
N LEU A 387 -3.21 10.94 23.62
CA LEU A 387 -2.46 10.70 22.38
C LEU A 387 -3.38 10.74 21.17
N THR A 388 -2.83 10.97 19.98
CA THR A 388 -3.61 11.09 18.73
C THR A 388 -4.50 9.88 18.44
N GLY A 389 -4.01 8.67 18.77
CA GLY A 389 -4.75 7.43 18.57
C GLY A 389 -6.02 7.32 19.40
N PHE A 390 -6.06 7.88 20.60
CA PHE A 390 -7.24 7.90 21.46
C PHE A 390 -8.39 8.67 20.80
N TYR A 391 -8.12 9.87 20.32
CA TYR A 391 -9.15 10.71 19.69
C TYR A 391 -9.79 10.09 18.44
N SER A 392 -9.10 9.16 17.77
CA SER A 392 -9.59 8.58 16.51
C SER A 392 -10.02 7.11 16.65
N LYS A 393 -9.18 6.22 17.20
CA LYS A 393 -9.43 4.78 17.26
C LYS A 393 -10.60 4.43 18.19
N ASP A 394 -10.64 5.08 19.36
CA ASP A 394 -11.70 4.81 20.32
C ASP A 394 -13.05 5.27 19.78
N LEU A 395 -13.10 6.43 19.10
CA LEU A 395 -14.33 6.88 18.42
C LEU A 395 -14.79 5.90 17.32
N ILE A 396 -13.87 5.25 16.59
CA ILE A 396 -14.24 4.22 15.60
C ILE A 396 -14.98 3.06 16.28
N ILE A 397 -14.48 2.58 17.41
CA ILE A 397 -15.08 1.47 18.15
C ILE A 397 -16.42 1.90 18.76
N GLU A 398 -16.52 3.12 19.28
CA GLU A 398 -17.75 3.69 19.80
C GLU A 398 -18.85 3.81 18.73
N MET A 399 -18.50 4.28 17.52
CA MET A 399 -19.44 4.37 16.40
C MET A 399 -19.89 3.00 15.91
N ALA A 400 -19.01 2.02 15.91
CA ALA A 400 -19.35 0.65 15.54
C ALA A 400 -20.38 0.03 16.52
N TYR A 401 -20.40 0.46 17.77
CA TYR A 401 -21.39 0.01 18.76
C TYR A 401 -22.81 0.48 18.44
N GLY A 402 -22.97 1.64 17.81
CA GLY A 402 -24.28 2.18 17.44
C GLY A 402 -25.05 1.34 16.40
N SER A 403 -24.37 0.45 15.67
CA SER A 403 -24.97 -0.40 14.64
C SER A 403 -25.29 -1.80 15.18
N GLN A 404 -26.56 -2.06 15.47
CA GLN A 404 -27.02 -3.37 15.98
C GLN A 404 -26.88 -4.49 14.93
N ILE A 405 -27.02 -4.19 13.64
CA ILE A 405 -27.04 -5.17 12.54
C ILE A 405 -25.64 -5.77 12.29
N LEU A 406 -24.57 -5.05 12.59
CA LEU A 406 -23.19 -5.47 12.33
C LEU A 406 -22.35 -5.61 13.60
N SER A 407 -22.97 -6.06 14.69
CA SER A 407 -22.31 -6.32 15.97
C SER A 407 -21.08 -7.22 15.86
N PHE A 408 -21.04 -8.12 14.87
CA PHE A 408 -19.88 -8.96 14.57
C PHE A 408 -18.63 -8.13 14.24
N GLY A 409 -18.78 -7.05 13.47
CA GLY A 409 -17.67 -6.14 13.16
C GLY A 409 -17.12 -5.46 14.41
N LEU A 410 -17.98 -5.07 15.35
CA LEU A 410 -17.60 -4.51 16.64
C LEU A 410 -16.77 -5.51 17.49
N TRP A 411 -17.25 -6.77 17.60
CA TRP A 411 -16.53 -7.79 18.37
C TRP A 411 -15.13 -8.03 17.83
N LEU A 412 -14.97 -8.13 16.51
CA LEU A 412 -13.66 -8.28 15.89
C LEU A 412 -12.79 -7.04 16.10
N ALA A 413 -13.35 -5.83 16.07
CA ALA A 413 -12.63 -4.59 16.34
C ALA A 413 -12.11 -4.53 17.79
N ILE A 414 -12.92 -4.88 18.78
CA ILE A 414 -12.50 -4.92 20.20
C ILE A 414 -11.42 -5.96 20.43
N LEU A 415 -11.58 -7.18 19.89
CA LEU A 415 -10.56 -8.22 19.99
C LEU A 415 -9.25 -7.80 19.33
N SER A 416 -9.31 -7.18 18.14
CA SER A 416 -8.10 -6.71 17.48
C SER A 416 -7.44 -5.55 18.24
N ALA A 417 -8.19 -4.74 19.02
CA ALA A 417 -7.62 -3.70 19.87
C ALA A 417 -6.76 -4.27 21.00
N SER A 418 -7.17 -5.36 21.64
CA SER A 418 -6.34 -6.05 22.66
C SER A 418 -5.06 -6.62 22.06
N ILE A 419 -5.18 -7.24 20.88
CA ILE A 419 -4.05 -7.84 20.19
C ILE A 419 -3.06 -6.77 19.71
N THR A 420 -3.56 -5.59 19.26
CA THR A 420 -2.68 -4.47 18.88
C THR A 420 -1.83 -3.98 20.05
N ALA A 421 -2.41 -3.89 21.24
CA ALA A 421 -1.69 -3.53 22.44
C ALA A 421 -0.65 -4.59 22.82
N PHE A 422 -0.99 -5.87 22.69
CA PHE A 422 -0.08 -6.97 22.99
C PHE A 422 1.18 -6.93 22.12
N TYR A 423 1.07 -6.89 20.79
CA TYR A 423 2.25 -6.93 19.94
C TYR A 423 3.10 -5.63 20.03
N SER A 424 2.49 -4.48 20.30
CA SER A 424 3.23 -3.23 20.47
C SER A 424 4.11 -3.26 21.73
N PHE A 425 3.60 -3.74 22.85
CA PHE A 425 4.39 -3.93 24.07
C PHE A 425 5.40 -5.07 23.94
N ARG A 426 5.06 -6.16 23.24
CA ARG A 426 6.01 -7.21 22.90
C ARG A 426 7.22 -6.64 22.13
N LEU A 427 6.98 -5.75 21.18
CA LEU A 427 8.03 -5.09 20.42
C LEU A 427 8.93 -4.27 21.35
N ILE A 428 8.37 -3.43 22.23
CA ILE A 428 9.13 -2.63 23.20
C ILE A 428 9.94 -3.53 24.14
N HIS A 429 9.34 -4.60 24.64
CA HIS A 429 9.99 -5.50 25.58
C HIS A 429 11.25 -6.14 24.96
N PHE A 430 11.11 -6.76 23.77
CA PHE A 430 12.25 -7.44 23.14
C PHE A 430 13.35 -6.50 22.66
N THR A 431 13.02 -5.27 22.29
CA THR A 431 14.01 -4.34 21.77
C THR A 431 14.77 -3.60 22.86
N PHE A 432 14.07 -3.18 23.92
CA PHE A 432 14.61 -2.24 24.89
C PHE A 432 14.78 -2.79 26.30
N MET A 433 13.88 -3.68 26.74
CA MET A 433 13.82 -4.14 28.12
C MET A 433 14.48 -5.51 28.35
N SER A 434 14.56 -6.36 27.32
CA SER A 434 15.20 -7.67 27.42
C SER A 434 16.72 -7.53 27.49
N ASP A 435 17.39 -8.55 28.06
CA ASP A 435 18.84 -8.62 28.05
C ASP A 435 19.39 -8.71 26.63
N TYR A 436 20.60 -8.20 26.46
CA TYR A 436 21.29 -8.17 25.18
C TYR A 436 21.63 -9.58 24.67
N GLN A 437 21.17 -9.94 23.48
CA GLN A 437 21.27 -11.31 22.95
C GLN A 437 22.24 -11.46 21.76
N LEU A 438 22.77 -10.37 21.21
CA LEU A 438 23.77 -10.44 20.14
C LEU A 438 25.12 -10.93 20.70
N GLN A 439 25.74 -11.91 20.02
CA GLN A 439 27.05 -12.46 20.41
C GLN A 439 28.19 -11.43 20.33
N ALA A 440 28.09 -10.44 19.46
CA ALA A 440 29.00 -9.30 19.39
C ALA A 440 28.34 -8.08 20.05
N LYS A 441 28.84 -7.65 21.21
CA LYS A 441 28.37 -6.42 21.87
C LYS A 441 28.51 -5.24 20.89
N PRO A 442 27.43 -4.53 20.48
CA PRO A 442 27.55 -3.30 19.69
C PRO A 442 28.11 -2.14 20.51
N THR A 443 28.64 -2.43 21.67
CA THR A 443 29.11 -1.44 22.67
C THR A 443 30.17 -0.46 22.19
N LYS A 444 30.79 -0.69 21.03
CA LYS A 444 31.76 0.26 20.43
C LYS A 444 31.26 0.99 19.19
N SER A 445 30.20 0.49 18.53
CA SER A 445 29.67 1.06 17.29
C SER A 445 28.21 1.53 17.36
N GLY A 446 27.45 1.07 18.36
CA GLY A 446 26.08 1.51 18.57
C GLY A 446 26.05 2.91 19.19
N HIS A 447 25.57 3.88 18.44
CA HIS A 447 25.37 5.26 18.89
C HIS A 447 24.02 5.74 18.38
N GLU A 448 23.46 6.75 19.02
CA GLU A 448 22.33 7.46 18.45
C GLU A 448 22.74 8.11 17.13
N GLY A 449 21.80 8.14 16.19
CA GLY A 449 22.03 8.69 14.86
C GLY A 449 22.37 10.19 14.88
N SER A 450 22.82 10.69 13.74
CA SER A 450 23.07 12.13 13.53
C SER A 450 21.79 12.96 13.73
N TRP A 451 21.93 14.25 13.92
CA TRP A 451 20.81 15.20 14.03
C TRP A 451 19.80 15.11 12.89
N ASN A 452 20.24 14.78 11.68
CA ASN A 452 19.37 14.58 10.52
C ASN A 452 18.46 13.35 10.65
N LEU A 453 18.81 12.35 11.47
CA LEU A 453 17.94 11.23 11.83
C LEU A 453 17.01 11.59 12.99
N LEU A 454 17.51 12.33 14.01
CA LEU A 454 16.78 12.60 15.24
C LEU A 454 15.72 13.70 15.07
N LEU A 455 15.99 14.73 14.27
CA LEU A 455 15.09 15.87 14.07
C LEU A 455 13.73 15.45 13.47
N PRO A 456 13.66 14.62 12.42
CA PRO A 456 12.37 14.11 11.93
C PRO A 456 11.59 13.32 12.99
N LEU A 457 12.28 12.52 13.80
CA LEU A 457 11.65 11.78 14.88
C LEU A 457 11.06 12.72 15.93
N PHE A 458 11.80 13.76 16.32
CA PHE A 458 11.32 14.76 17.28
C PHE A 458 10.05 15.46 16.79
N VAL A 459 10.04 15.91 15.54
CA VAL A 459 8.86 16.56 14.94
C VAL A 459 7.68 15.62 14.90
N LEU A 460 7.88 14.35 14.51
CA LEU A 460 6.82 13.35 14.49
C LEU A 460 6.28 12.99 15.88
N VAL A 461 7.12 13.03 16.93
CA VAL A 461 6.66 12.88 18.32
C VAL A 461 5.70 14.02 18.68
N ILE A 462 6.07 15.27 18.42
CA ILE A 462 5.19 16.40 18.69
C ILE A 462 3.87 16.27 17.92
N LEU A 463 3.91 15.93 16.64
CA LEU A 463 2.72 15.74 15.84
C LEU A 463 1.85 14.57 16.34
N SER A 464 2.46 13.47 16.77
CA SER A 464 1.74 12.33 17.35
C SER A 464 1.13 12.61 18.73
N LEU A 465 1.51 13.67 19.39
CA LEU A 465 0.87 14.14 20.64
C LEU A 465 -0.26 15.15 20.37
N THR A 466 -0.06 16.10 19.45
CA THR A 466 -0.89 17.30 19.34
C THR A 466 -1.92 17.27 18.22
N ILE A 467 -1.59 16.62 17.08
CA ILE A 467 -2.38 16.77 15.85
C ILE A 467 -3.80 16.21 15.98
N GLY A 468 -4.00 15.15 16.78
CA GLY A 468 -5.31 14.56 17.03
C GLY A 468 -6.26 15.53 17.69
N TYR A 469 -5.82 16.27 18.69
CA TYR A 469 -6.62 17.29 19.35
C TYR A 469 -6.93 18.48 18.44
N VAL A 470 -5.93 18.95 17.67
CA VAL A 470 -6.10 20.11 16.79
C VAL A 470 -7.05 19.80 15.62
N LEU A 471 -6.82 18.70 14.90
CA LEU A 471 -7.62 18.38 13.71
C LEU A 471 -9.04 17.90 14.03
N GLN A 472 -9.32 17.44 15.23
CA GLN A 472 -10.68 17.08 15.65
C GLN A 472 -11.66 18.23 15.43
N TRP A 473 -11.28 19.46 15.77
CA TRP A 473 -12.13 20.65 15.62
C TRP A 473 -12.43 21.03 14.17
N TYR A 474 -11.58 20.64 13.23
CA TYR A 474 -11.74 20.99 11.82
C TYR A 474 -12.42 19.88 11.01
N ILE A 475 -12.06 18.61 11.25
CA ILE A 475 -12.56 17.49 10.46
C ILE A 475 -13.89 16.95 10.99
N LEU A 476 -14.09 16.95 12.31
CA LEU A 476 -15.29 16.42 12.96
C LEU A 476 -16.30 17.52 13.35
N LYS A 477 -16.16 18.72 12.80
CA LYS A 477 -16.99 19.89 13.14
C LYS A 477 -18.50 19.61 13.04
N ASP A 478 -18.91 18.84 12.06
CA ASP A 478 -20.33 18.58 11.75
C ASP A 478 -20.85 17.26 12.38
N GLN A 479 -20.03 16.59 13.19
CA GLN A 479 -20.46 15.36 13.85
C GLN A 479 -21.11 15.64 15.21
N PHE A 480 -22.27 15.01 15.42
CA PHE A 480 -22.94 15.06 16.72
C PHE A 480 -22.20 14.17 17.74
N PRO A 481 -22.05 14.62 19.01
CA PRO A 481 -21.45 13.80 20.05
C PRO A 481 -22.30 12.57 20.32
N ILE A 482 -21.64 11.40 20.39
CA ILE A 482 -22.30 10.13 20.68
C ILE A 482 -22.50 10.02 22.18
N ILE A 483 -23.75 9.77 22.61
CA ILE A 483 -24.09 9.51 24.00
C ILE A 483 -24.12 8.00 24.21
N LEU A 484 -23.07 7.46 24.83
CA LEU A 484 -22.94 6.05 25.14
C LEU A 484 -22.74 5.82 26.64
N PRO A 485 -23.15 4.65 27.18
CA PRO A 485 -22.84 4.27 28.55
C PRO A 485 -21.31 4.24 28.79
N ASN A 486 -20.89 4.65 29.98
CA ASN A 486 -19.46 4.69 30.32
C ASN A 486 -18.76 3.34 30.17
N SER A 487 -19.44 2.22 30.40
CA SER A 487 -18.91 0.86 30.20
C SER A 487 -18.49 0.60 28.74
N VAL A 488 -19.26 1.13 27.78
CA VAL A 488 -18.95 1.00 26.34
C VAL A 488 -17.83 1.95 25.96
N LYS A 489 -17.88 3.19 26.43
CA LYS A 489 -16.91 4.23 26.15
C LYS A 489 -15.48 3.81 26.57
N PHE A 490 -15.35 3.17 27.72
CA PHE A 490 -14.05 2.70 28.21
C PHE A 490 -13.70 1.26 27.78
N SER A 491 -14.56 0.59 27.01
CA SER A 491 -14.31 -0.81 26.60
C SER A 491 -13.03 -0.98 25.77
N ALA A 492 -12.77 -0.10 24.82
CA ALA A 492 -11.57 -0.12 23.99
C ALA A 492 -10.32 0.05 24.84
N LEU A 493 -10.33 1.01 25.76
CA LEU A 493 -9.20 1.29 26.65
C LEU A 493 -8.96 0.14 27.63
N THR A 494 -9.99 -0.41 28.28
CA THR A 494 -9.82 -1.52 29.22
C THR A 494 -9.25 -2.75 28.55
N VAL A 495 -9.75 -3.11 27.37
CA VAL A 495 -9.31 -4.27 26.61
C VAL A 495 -7.89 -4.08 26.08
N SER A 496 -7.51 -2.88 25.69
CA SER A 496 -6.13 -2.58 25.27
C SER A 496 -5.16 -2.65 26.45
N MET A 497 -5.53 -2.19 27.66
CA MET A 497 -4.72 -2.30 28.88
C MET A 497 -4.52 -3.77 29.29
N ILE A 498 -5.55 -4.62 29.16
CA ILE A 498 -5.41 -6.06 29.38
C ILE A 498 -4.42 -6.67 28.38
N GLY A 499 -4.51 -6.33 27.10
CA GLY A 499 -3.55 -6.81 26.10
C GLY A 499 -2.11 -6.41 26.41
N ALA A 500 -1.88 -5.17 26.82
CA ALA A 500 -0.57 -4.66 27.21
C ALA A 500 -0.01 -5.38 28.44
N SER A 501 -0.81 -5.55 29.51
CA SER A 501 -0.40 -6.24 30.73
C SER A 501 -0.05 -7.70 30.46
N LEU A 502 -0.84 -8.40 29.63
CA LEU A 502 -0.56 -9.78 29.22
C LEU A 502 0.79 -9.89 28.48
N SER A 503 1.13 -8.94 27.63
CA SER A 503 2.41 -8.96 26.90
C SER A 503 3.61 -8.78 27.82
N ILE A 504 3.51 -7.89 28.80
CA ILE A 504 4.57 -7.67 29.81
C ILE A 504 4.74 -8.92 30.68
N LEU A 505 3.65 -9.50 31.17
CA LEU A 505 3.68 -10.75 31.96
C LEU A 505 4.32 -11.88 31.15
N MET A 506 3.92 -12.06 29.88
CA MET A 506 4.53 -13.08 29.01
C MET A 506 6.04 -12.82 28.82
N GLY A 507 6.46 -11.58 28.63
CA GLY A 507 7.87 -11.21 28.49
C GLY A 507 8.70 -11.57 29.74
N ILE A 508 8.21 -11.27 30.93
CA ILE A 508 8.90 -11.54 32.19
C ILE A 508 8.95 -13.05 32.49
N PHE A 509 7.88 -13.77 32.18
CA PHE A 509 7.73 -15.17 32.60
C PHE A 509 8.01 -16.19 31.49
N ILE A 510 8.36 -15.80 30.28
CA ILE A 510 8.52 -16.70 29.13
C ILE A 510 9.50 -17.84 29.42
N ASN A 511 10.58 -17.57 30.14
CA ASN A 511 11.58 -18.59 30.53
C ASN A 511 11.04 -19.60 31.54
N LYS A 512 10.08 -19.20 32.39
CA LYS A 512 9.48 -20.09 33.40
C LYS A 512 8.35 -20.95 32.83
N TYR A 513 7.63 -20.45 31.83
CA TYR A 513 6.47 -21.11 31.22
C TYR A 513 6.75 -21.73 29.85
N PHE A 514 8.00 -22.03 29.56
CA PHE A 514 8.42 -22.68 28.30
C PHE A 514 7.66 -24.00 28.00
N TRP A 515 7.12 -24.68 29.03
CA TRP A 515 6.28 -25.84 28.86
C TRP A 515 4.96 -25.58 28.14
N ILE A 516 4.41 -24.35 28.18
CA ILE A 516 3.18 -23.99 27.48
C ILE A 516 3.39 -24.12 25.97
N ILE A 517 4.58 -23.81 25.47
CA ILE A 517 4.93 -23.94 24.05
C ILE A 517 4.90 -25.42 23.60
N LYS A 518 5.03 -26.37 24.52
CA LYS A 518 4.95 -27.82 24.23
C LYS A 518 3.51 -28.30 24.05
N ILE A 519 2.50 -27.52 24.44
CA ILE A 519 1.10 -27.89 24.25
C ILE A 519 0.79 -27.86 22.73
N LYS A 520 0.32 -29.00 22.20
CA LYS A 520 0.06 -29.20 20.77
C LYS A 520 -0.87 -28.13 20.18
N LEU A 521 -1.88 -27.69 20.89
CA LEU A 521 -2.82 -26.67 20.46
C LEU A 521 -2.14 -25.31 20.32
N PHE A 522 -1.26 -24.94 21.25
CA PHE A 522 -0.48 -23.71 21.18
C PHE A 522 0.52 -23.74 20.01
N GLN A 523 1.15 -24.88 19.74
CA GLN A 523 2.04 -25.05 18.59
C GLN A 523 1.29 -24.87 17.27
N ILE A 524 0.09 -25.43 17.15
CA ILE A 524 -0.74 -25.25 15.95
C ILE A 524 -1.07 -23.77 15.75
N PHE A 525 -1.52 -23.09 16.81
CA PHE A 525 -1.83 -21.66 16.74
C PHE A 525 -0.59 -20.82 16.40
N TYR A 526 0.54 -21.08 17.03
CA TYR A 526 1.80 -20.40 16.74
C TYR A 526 2.25 -20.60 15.28
N ASN A 527 2.19 -21.83 14.78
CA ASN A 527 2.55 -22.13 13.40
C ASN A 527 1.62 -21.43 12.40
N LEU A 528 0.32 -21.42 12.69
CA LEU A 528 -0.68 -20.77 11.85
C LEU A 528 -0.43 -19.25 11.76
N THR A 529 -0.19 -18.59 12.88
CA THR A 529 0.04 -17.15 12.93
C THR A 529 1.41 -16.76 12.40
N ASN A 530 2.46 -17.54 12.67
CA ASN A 530 3.82 -17.27 12.20
C ASN A 530 3.94 -17.42 10.66
N THR A 531 3.18 -18.35 10.07
CA THR A 531 3.12 -18.56 8.61
C THR A 531 2.06 -17.69 7.92
N ALA A 532 1.55 -16.66 8.60
CA ALA A 532 0.51 -15.76 8.08
C ALA A 532 -0.73 -16.53 7.56
N TRP A 533 -1.25 -17.48 8.38
CA TRP A 533 -2.38 -18.35 8.08
C TRP A 533 -2.21 -19.17 6.81
N TYR A 534 -0.99 -19.46 6.41
CA TYR A 534 -0.63 -20.14 5.16
C TYR A 534 -1.19 -19.49 3.89
N PHE A 535 -1.61 -18.23 3.94
CA PHE A 535 -2.31 -17.57 2.87
C PHE A 535 -1.48 -17.51 1.57
N ASP A 536 -0.18 -17.20 1.67
CA ASP A 536 0.75 -17.23 0.53
C ASP A 536 0.84 -18.63 -0.12
N LYS A 537 0.86 -19.68 0.70
CA LYS A 537 0.90 -21.05 0.19
C LYS A 537 -0.40 -21.40 -0.52
N VAL A 538 -1.55 -21.06 0.07
CA VAL A 538 -2.87 -21.31 -0.53
C VAL A 538 -2.97 -20.65 -1.91
N ILE A 539 -2.66 -19.36 -2.00
CA ILE A 539 -2.72 -18.66 -3.30
C ILE A 539 -1.70 -19.22 -4.29
N THR A 540 -0.49 -19.54 -3.84
CA THR A 540 0.53 -20.10 -4.72
C THR A 540 0.08 -21.46 -5.30
N TYR A 541 -0.42 -22.38 -4.46
CA TYR A 541 -0.80 -23.73 -4.92
C TYR A 541 -2.10 -23.76 -5.71
N TYR A 542 -3.13 -22.99 -5.30
CA TYR A 542 -4.46 -23.09 -5.90
C TYR A 542 -4.74 -22.07 -6.99
N LEU A 543 -3.99 -20.95 -7.02
CA LEU A 543 -4.22 -19.91 -8.03
C LEU A 543 -3.01 -19.76 -8.97
N THR A 544 -1.82 -19.45 -8.44
CA THR A 544 -0.69 -19.09 -9.30
C THR A 544 -0.12 -20.28 -10.06
N LEU A 545 0.12 -21.41 -9.42
CA LEU A 545 0.65 -22.60 -10.08
C LEU A 545 -0.27 -23.16 -11.18
N PRO A 546 -1.59 -23.29 -11.00
CA PRO A 546 -2.49 -23.69 -12.08
C PRO A 546 -2.45 -22.74 -13.28
N ILE A 547 -2.47 -21.42 -13.05
CA ILE A 547 -2.39 -20.41 -14.12
C ILE A 547 -1.05 -20.52 -14.87
N MET A 548 0.06 -20.65 -14.15
CA MET A 548 1.39 -20.82 -14.77
C MET A 548 1.48 -22.12 -15.56
N ARG A 549 0.93 -23.22 -15.04
CA ARG A 549 0.86 -24.50 -15.76
C ARG A 549 -0.02 -24.40 -17.01
N PHE A 550 -1.15 -23.72 -16.94
CA PHE A 550 -1.99 -23.44 -18.09
C PHE A 550 -1.22 -22.63 -19.14
N GLY A 551 -0.56 -21.55 -18.75
CA GLY A 551 0.26 -20.73 -19.62
C GLY A 551 1.37 -21.54 -20.31
N PHE A 552 2.11 -22.35 -19.54
CA PHE A 552 3.21 -23.13 -20.10
C PHE A 552 2.73 -24.33 -20.96
N ASN A 553 1.79 -25.13 -20.44
CA ASN A 553 1.40 -26.38 -21.11
C ASN A 553 0.44 -26.13 -22.28
N ILE A 554 -0.52 -25.20 -22.14
CA ILE A 554 -1.55 -24.96 -23.15
C ILE A 554 -1.14 -23.80 -24.07
N SER A 555 -0.91 -22.60 -23.52
CA SER A 555 -0.61 -21.44 -24.35
C SER A 555 0.72 -21.61 -25.08
N TYR A 556 1.81 -21.82 -24.36
CA TYR A 556 3.13 -21.91 -24.98
C TYR A 556 3.34 -23.21 -25.78
N LYS A 557 3.16 -24.40 -25.14
CA LYS A 557 3.47 -25.66 -25.83
C LYS A 557 2.50 -26.01 -26.95
N ILE A 558 1.16 -25.87 -26.70
CA ILE A 558 0.16 -26.30 -27.67
C ILE A 558 -0.12 -25.18 -28.67
N ILE A 559 -0.50 -23.97 -28.18
CA ILE A 559 -0.94 -22.90 -29.08
C ILE A 559 0.26 -22.32 -29.84
N ASP A 560 1.29 -21.84 -29.17
CA ASP A 560 2.42 -21.19 -29.84
C ASP A 560 3.27 -22.21 -30.63
N ASN A 561 3.86 -23.22 -29.98
CA ASN A 561 4.82 -24.10 -30.62
C ASN A 561 4.17 -25.11 -31.58
N GLN A 562 3.04 -25.74 -31.21
CA GLN A 562 2.45 -26.78 -32.04
C GLN A 562 1.50 -26.20 -33.09
N ILE A 563 0.61 -25.26 -32.71
CA ILE A 563 -0.40 -24.75 -33.65
C ILE A 563 0.22 -23.62 -34.48
N LEU A 564 0.65 -22.52 -33.88
CA LEU A 564 1.08 -21.33 -34.62
C LEU A 564 2.41 -21.57 -35.35
N GLU A 565 3.43 -22.09 -34.67
CA GLU A 565 4.70 -22.37 -35.32
C GLU A 565 4.68 -23.68 -36.11
N GLY A 566 4.06 -24.74 -35.58
CA GLY A 566 4.01 -26.06 -36.19
C GLY A 566 3.23 -26.06 -37.49
N PHE A 567 2.06 -25.44 -37.60
CA PHE A 567 1.29 -25.28 -38.83
C PHE A 567 1.64 -24.05 -39.66
N GLY A 568 2.30 -23.05 -39.06
CA GLY A 568 2.73 -21.84 -39.75
C GLY A 568 4.13 -21.92 -40.33
N PRO A 569 5.07 -21.07 -39.84
CA PRO A 569 6.37 -20.88 -40.48
C PRO A 569 7.24 -22.14 -40.53
N THR A 570 7.26 -22.93 -39.44
CA THR A 570 8.10 -24.13 -39.34
C THR A 570 7.57 -25.26 -40.22
N TRP A 571 6.26 -25.44 -40.30
CA TRP A 571 5.66 -26.43 -41.19
C TRP A 571 5.88 -26.08 -42.66
N LEU A 572 5.64 -24.82 -43.04
CA LEU A 572 5.89 -24.33 -44.40
C LEU A 572 7.35 -24.55 -44.83
N SER A 573 8.28 -24.11 -44.00
CA SER A 573 9.70 -24.27 -44.31
C SER A 573 10.10 -25.73 -44.42
N ASN A 574 9.68 -26.57 -43.48
CA ASN A 574 9.94 -28.02 -43.51
C ASN A 574 9.27 -28.71 -44.69
N TYR A 575 8.02 -28.29 -45.05
CA TYR A 575 7.33 -28.82 -46.21
C TYR A 575 8.07 -28.50 -47.49
N PHE A 576 8.51 -27.24 -47.71
CA PHE A 576 9.24 -26.88 -48.92
C PHE A 576 10.61 -27.55 -48.96
N VAL A 577 11.33 -27.65 -47.85
CA VAL A 577 12.63 -28.36 -47.80
C VAL A 577 12.46 -29.84 -48.14
N ARG A 578 11.42 -30.51 -47.55
CA ARG A 578 11.13 -31.94 -47.87
C ARG A 578 10.70 -32.12 -49.33
N ARG A 579 9.87 -31.22 -49.85
CA ARG A 579 9.43 -31.26 -51.25
C ARG A 579 10.59 -30.97 -52.19
N GLY A 580 11.44 -29.99 -51.90
CA GLY A 580 12.64 -29.71 -52.66
C GLY A 580 13.62 -30.88 -52.67
N ALA A 581 13.82 -31.54 -51.52
CA ALA A 581 14.64 -32.76 -51.44
C ALA A 581 14.01 -33.94 -52.20
N SER A 582 12.70 -34.04 -52.20
CA SER A 582 11.98 -35.07 -52.97
C SER A 582 12.08 -34.81 -54.48
N THR A 583 11.86 -33.56 -54.94
CA THR A 583 11.99 -33.22 -56.36
C THR A 583 13.42 -33.36 -56.86
N SER A 584 14.42 -33.01 -56.04
CA SER A 584 15.84 -33.20 -56.44
C SER A 584 16.20 -34.69 -56.59
N ARG A 585 15.50 -35.64 -55.92
CA ARG A 585 15.68 -37.06 -56.12
C ARG A 585 15.20 -37.55 -57.50
N TYR A 586 14.21 -36.87 -58.12
CA TYR A 586 13.77 -37.18 -59.47
C TYR A 586 14.74 -36.65 -60.54
N HIS A 587 15.52 -35.63 -60.23
CA HIS A 587 16.60 -35.09 -61.09
C HIS A 587 17.92 -35.88 -60.99
N ARG A 588 17.85 -37.21 -61.10
CA ARG A 588 19.03 -38.10 -60.99
C ARG A 588 19.83 -38.23 -62.27
N GLY A 589 19.49 -37.49 -63.35
CA GLY A 589 20.17 -37.60 -64.63
C GLY A 589 19.85 -38.86 -65.46
N TYR A 590 19.00 -39.73 -64.94
CA TYR A 590 18.53 -40.91 -65.69
C TYR A 590 17.40 -40.54 -66.66
N ILE A 591 17.63 -40.72 -67.95
CA ILE A 591 16.68 -40.41 -69.03
C ILE A 591 15.31 -41.06 -68.79
N TYR A 592 15.27 -42.25 -68.24
CA TYR A 592 14.00 -42.97 -67.94
C TYR A 592 13.10 -42.23 -66.98
N ALA A 593 13.62 -41.53 -65.99
CA ALA A 593 12.82 -40.76 -65.05
C ALA A 593 12.09 -39.59 -65.74
N TYR A 594 12.74 -38.91 -66.67
CA TYR A 594 12.18 -37.80 -67.42
C TYR A 594 11.13 -38.29 -68.44
N ILE A 595 11.39 -39.43 -69.14
CA ILE A 595 10.44 -40.02 -70.05
C ILE A 595 9.18 -40.47 -69.29
N PHE A 596 9.33 -41.07 -68.11
CA PHE A 596 8.22 -41.49 -67.29
C PHE A 596 7.34 -40.30 -66.83
N LEU A 597 7.93 -39.20 -66.39
CA LEU A 597 7.21 -37.97 -66.04
C LEU A 597 6.49 -37.36 -67.25
N PHE A 598 7.14 -37.40 -68.41
CA PHE A 598 6.53 -36.91 -69.66
C PHE A 598 5.31 -37.73 -70.09
N ILE A 599 5.40 -39.05 -69.95
CA ILE A 599 4.26 -39.96 -70.23
C ILE A 599 3.11 -39.70 -69.25
N ILE A 600 3.38 -39.57 -67.96
CA ILE A 600 2.34 -39.22 -66.96
C ILE A 600 1.67 -37.93 -67.32
N PHE A 601 2.44 -36.89 -67.68
CA PHE A 601 1.86 -35.61 -68.06
C PHE A 601 0.97 -35.71 -69.29
N ILE A 602 1.35 -36.46 -70.35
CA ILE A 602 0.54 -36.73 -71.51
C ILE A 602 -0.74 -37.47 -71.16
N VAL A 603 -0.66 -38.53 -70.34
CA VAL A 603 -1.83 -39.27 -69.91
C VAL A 603 -2.80 -38.39 -69.10
N CYS A 604 -2.31 -37.58 -68.18
CA CYS A 604 -3.14 -36.65 -67.44
C CYS A 604 -3.80 -35.59 -68.34
N PHE A 605 -3.07 -35.13 -69.37
CA PHE A 605 -3.57 -34.16 -70.35
C PHE A 605 -4.68 -34.78 -71.25
N ILE A 606 -4.50 -36.03 -71.66
CA ILE A 606 -5.51 -36.75 -72.44
C ILE A 606 -6.80 -37.05 -71.62
N ILE A 607 -6.65 -37.28 -70.28
CA ILE A 607 -7.79 -37.51 -69.39
C ILE A 607 -8.56 -36.20 -69.11
N GLN A 608 -7.96 -35.06 -69.25
CA GLN A 608 -8.59 -33.75 -69.06
C GLN A 608 -9.29 -33.23 -70.34
N ILE A 609 -8.99 -33.78 -71.51
CA ILE A 609 -9.68 -33.57 -72.79
C ILE A 609 -10.76 -34.65 -72.93
#